data_33ec622f77e73fdcc927139ef6d0fd87
#
_entry.id   33ec622f77e73fdcc927139ef6d0fd87
#
_cell.length_a   1.000
_cell.length_b   1.000
_cell.length_c   1.000
_cell.angle_alpha   90.00
_cell.angle_beta   90.00
_cell.angle_gamma   90.00
#
_symmetry.space_group_name_H-M   'P 1'
#
loop_
_entity.id
_entity.type
_entity.pdbx_description
1 polymer ?
#
loop_
_entity_poly.entity_id
_entity_poly.type
_entity_poly.pdbx_seq_one_letter_code
_entity_poly.pdbx_strand_id
1 'polypeptide(L)'
;REKNFLSRALNNYESPYVAVIGGAKVSTKLELIKCISSVADYVIVGGGIANTFLKASGLNIGKSLVENSMINTAKDLLEKGKIILPNKVITSKTFEGEDIKEISVGDVSDEEMILDLDLNEETIELIAQAKTILWNGPIGVFENSAFSKGTRNLSEAIANSEAFSLAGGGETLLAINKYIKPDDVSYCSTGGGAFLEFMEGKILPSIDVLNSNCLLYTSDAADED
;
A
#
# COMPACT_ATOMS: atom_id res chain seq x y z
N ARG A 1 -1.55 -21.71 6.20
CA ARG A 1 -0.33 -20.85 6.24
C ARG A 1 -0.71 -19.39 5.95
N GLU A 2 -1.37 -19.07 4.84
CA GLU A 2 -1.76 -17.70 4.45
C GLU A 2 -2.59 -17.00 5.53
N LYS A 3 -3.66 -17.64 6.06
CA LYS A 3 -4.50 -17.11 7.14
C LYS A 3 -3.68 -16.60 8.34
N ASN A 4 -2.63 -17.31 8.74
CA ASN A 4 -1.83 -16.91 9.91
C ASN A 4 -1.04 -15.62 9.66
N PHE A 5 -0.49 -15.45 8.44
CA PHE A 5 0.22 -14.22 8.08
C PHE A 5 -0.72 -13.02 7.95
N LEU A 6 -1.89 -13.23 7.32
CA LEU A 6 -2.92 -12.19 7.20
C LEU A 6 -3.47 -11.77 8.56
N SER A 7 -3.78 -12.74 9.44
CA SER A 7 -4.24 -12.45 10.81
C SER A 7 -3.16 -11.73 11.63
N ARG A 8 -1.87 -12.01 11.40
CA ARG A 8 -0.79 -11.31 12.08
C ARG A 8 -0.79 -9.83 11.74
N ALA A 9 -0.99 -9.48 10.47
CA ALA A 9 -1.02 -8.08 10.03
C ALA A 9 -2.25 -7.29 10.52
N LEU A 10 -3.36 -7.94 10.87
CA LEU A 10 -4.57 -7.26 11.33
C LEU A 10 -4.78 -7.32 12.85
N ASN A 11 -4.43 -8.45 13.48
CA ASN A 11 -4.82 -8.73 14.85
C ASN A 11 -3.64 -8.88 15.82
N ASN A 12 -2.46 -9.26 15.30
CA ASN A 12 -1.28 -9.56 16.12
C ASN A 12 -0.04 -8.83 15.59
N TYR A 13 -0.25 -7.60 15.10
CA TYR A 13 0.82 -6.73 14.63
C TYR A 13 1.61 -6.11 15.78
N GLU A 14 2.82 -5.66 15.46
CA GLU A 14 3.68 -4.92 16.35
C GLU A 14 3.92 -3.51 15.79
N SER A 15 3.85 -2.49 16.64
CA SER A 15 4.18 -1.11 16.28
C SER A 15 5.69 -0.84 16.38
N PRO A 16 6.24 0.06 15.55
CA PRO A 16 5.55 0.87 14.53
C PRO A 16 5.04 0.04 13.36
N TYR A 17 3.79 0.26 12.96
CA TYR A 17 3.17 -0.37 11.81
C TYR A 17 3.08 0.62 10.65
N VAL A 18 3.77 0.33 9.57
CA VAL A 18 3.76 1.12 8.33
C VAL A 18 2.99 0.37 7.26
N ALA A 19 1.99 1.01 6.67
CA ALA A 19 1.29 0.50 5.50
C ALA A 19 1.66 1.32 4.26
N VAL A 20 1.86 0.64 3.13
CA VAL A 20 2.03 1.27 1.82
C VAL A 20 0.87 0.87 0.94
N ILE A 21 0.08 1.84 0.48
CA ILE A 21 -1.09 1.63 -0.36
C ILE A 21 -0.96 2.47 -1.62
N GLY A 22 -0.58 1.83 -2.71
CA GLY A 22 -0.47 2.42 -4.04
C GLY A 22 -1.62 2.00 -4.96
N GLY A 23 -1.80 2.72 -6.06
CA GLY A 23 -2.80 2.39 -7.06
C GLY A 23 -3.39 3.61 -7.75
N ALA A 24 -4.27 3.38 -8.73
CA ALA A 24 -4.83 4.44 -9.56
C ALA A 24 -5.97 5.22 -8.89
N LYS A 25 -6.82 4.56 -8.09
CA LYS A 25 -8.07 5.13 -7.57
C LYS A 25 -8.28 4.85 -6.08
N VAL A 26 -8.64 5.88 -5.32
CA VAL A 26 -9.01 5.78 -3.89
C VAL A 26 -10.22 4.87 -3.71
N SER A 27 -11.25 5.00 -4.56
CA SER A 27 -12.49 4.22 -4.46
C SER A 27 -12.27 2.71 -4.49
N THR A 28 -11.27 2.24 -5.25
CA THR A 28 -10.97 0.80 -5.34
C THR A 28 -10.29 0.23 -4.10
N LYS A 29 -9.67 1.09 -3.28
CA LYS A 29 -8.95 0.69 -2.06
C LYS A 29 -9.46 1.41 -0.80
N LEU A 30 -10.62 2.07 -0.90
CA LEU A 30 -11.16 2.89 0.19
C LEU A 30 -11.34 2.09 1.48
N GLU A 31 -11.94 0.92 1.40
CA GLU A 31 -12.17 0.08 2.58
C GLU A 31 -10.85 -0.45 3.16
N LEU A 32 -9.89 -0.80 2.31
CA LEU A 32 -8.53 -1.13 2.74
C LEU A 32 -7.88 0.05 3.48
N ILE A 33 -7.90 1.26 2.89
CA ILE A 33 -7.32 2.46 3.51
C ILE A 33 -7.97 2.74 4.87
N LYS A 34 -9.30 2.67 4.96
CA LYS A 34 -10.03 2.88 6.22
C LYS A 34 -9.66 1.84 7.28
N CYS A 35 -9.68 0.57 6.91
CA CYS A 35 -9.37 -0.54 7.83
C CYS A 35 -7.93 -0.43 8.31
N ILE A 36 -6.98 -0.26 7.41
CA ILE A 36 -5.56 -0.19 7.75
C ILE A 36 -5.23 1.10 8.53
N SER A 37 -5.87 2.22 8.22
CA SER A 37 -5.71 3.46 9.00
C SER A 37 -6.20 3.32 10.46
N SER A 38 -7.00 2.32 10.78
CA SER A 38 -7.40 2.06 12.17
C SER A 38 -6.33 1.34 12.98
N VAL A 39 -5.47 0.57 12.33
CA VAL A 39 -4.44 -0.27 12.97
C VAL A 39 -3.02 0.23 12.73
N ALA A 40 -2.68 0.69 11.52
CA ALA A 40 -1.36 1.21 11.21
C ALA A 40 -1.08 2.54 11.91
N ASP A 41 0.20 2.77 12.25
CA ASP A 41 0.68 4.05 12.78
C ASP A 41 0.87 5.06 11.65
N TYR A 42 1.34 4.59 10.48
CA TYR A 42 1.60 5.41 9.30
C TYR A 42 1.09 4.71 8.03
N VAL A 43 0.52 5.49 7.11
CA VAL A 43 0.04 5.01 5.81
C VAL A 43 0.67 5.84 4.71
N ILE A 44 1.62 5.27 3.98
CA ILE A 44 2.23 5.85 2.79
C ILE A 44 1.32 5.57 1.61
N VAL A 45 0.94 6.60 0.88
CA VAL A 45 0.07 6.47 -0.30
C VAL A 45 0.88 6.67 -1.59
N GLY A 46 0.50 5.98 -2.66
CA GLY A 46 1.20 6.01 -3.95
C GLY A 46 0.28 6.12 -5.16
N GLY A 47 0.85 6.49 -6.31
CA GLY A 47 0.15 6.57 -7.59
C GLY A 47 -0.98 7.60 -7.61
N GLY A 48 -2.07 7.33 -8.33
CA GLY A 48 -3.25 8.20 -8.41
C GLY A 48 -3.96 8.38 -7.06
N ILE A 49 -3.80 7.43 -6.13
CA ILE A 49 -4.26 7.57 -4.75
C ILE A 49 -3.52 8.75 -4.10
N ALA A 50 -2.19 8.80 -4.16
CA ALA A 50 -1.40 9.92 -3.63
C ALA A 50 -1.79 11.25 -4.27
N ASN A 51 -1.97 11.29 -5.60
CA ASN A 51 -2.41 12.50 -6.30
C ASN A 51 -3.76 13.00 -5.81
N THR A 52 -4.70 12.09 -5.50
CA THR A 52 -6.00 12.45 -4.95
C THR A 52 -5.87 13.05 -3.54
N PHE A 53 -5.01 12.49 -2.71
CA PHE A 53 -4.70 13.04 -1.38
C PHE A 53 -3.96 14.38 -1.45
N LEU A 54 -3.00 14.55 -2.38
CA LEU A 54 -2.31 15.82 -2.61
C LEU A 54 -3.28 16.92 -3.03
N LYS A 55 -4.21 16.62 -3.95
CA LYS A 55 -5.27 17.58 -4.32
C LYS A 55 -6.20 17.88 -3.16
N ALA A 56 -6.55 16.88 -2.35
CA ALA A 56 -7.35 17.05 -1.15
C ALA A 56 -6.69 17.96 -0.11
N SER A 57 -5.35 17.95 -0.03
CA SER A 57 -4.57 18.86 0.82
C SER A 57 -4.43 20.29 0.24
N GLY A 58 -4.99 20.55 -0.95
CA GLY A 58 -4.99 21.86 -1.59
C GLY A 58 -3.81 22.10 -2.53
N LEU A 59 -2.99 21.10 -2.82
CA LEU A 59 -1.85 21.23 -3.74
C LEU A 59 -2.28 21.11 -5.21
N ASN A 60 -1.53 21.81 -6.07
CA ASN A 60 -1.67 21.63 -7.52
C ASN A 60 -1.04 20.31 -7.94
N ILE A 61 -1.74 19.51 -8.71
CA ILE A 61 -1.28 18.23 -9.24
C ILE A 61 -1.23 18.21 -10.77
N GLY A 62 -1.43 19.37 -11.41
CA GLY A 62 -1.44 19.53 -12.88
C GLY A 62 -2.42 18.58 -13.57
N LYS A 63 -1.94 17.88 -14.58
CA LYS A 63 -2.68 16.87 -15.37
C LYS A 63 -2.64 15.45 -14.76
N SER A 64 -2.18 15.31 -13.52
CA SER A 64 -2.04 14.02 -12.85
C SER A 64 -3.37 13.26 -12.75
N LEU A 65 -3.29 11.94 -12.80
CA LEU A 65 -4.44 11.07 -12.54
C LEU A 65 -5.01 11.36 -11.15
N VAL A 66 -6.30 11.66 -11.08
CA VAL A 66 -7.00 12.01 -9.84
C VAL A 66 -8.45 11.54 -9.87
N GLU A 67 -8.96 11.16 -8.71
CA GLU A 67 -10.37 10.79 -8.53
C GLU A 67 -11.11 11.92 -7.80
N ASN A 68 -11.68 12.85 -8.59
CA ASN A 68 -12.31 14.06 -8.05
C ASN A 68 -13.48 13.79 -7.10
N SER A 69 -14.24 12.70 -7.33
CA SER A 69 -15.35 12.28 -6.47
C SER A 69 -14.91 11.90 -5.05
N MET A 70 -13.62 11.59 -4.86
CA MET A 70 -13.07 11.11 -3.60
C MET A 70 -12.31 12.18 -2.80
N ILE A 71 -12.29 13.44 -3.27
CA ILE A 71 -11.54 14.52 -2.61
C ILE A 71 -12.01 14.76 -1.17
N ASN A 72 -13.32 14.79 -0.91
CA ASN A 72 -13.83 14.99 0.45
C ASN A 72 -13.49 13.81 1.37
N THR A 73 -13.63 12.58 0.88
CA THR A 73 -13.24 11.38 1.62
C THR A 73 -11.73 11.38 1.94
N ALA A 74 -10.91 11.83 0.98
CA ALA A 74 -9.47 11.96 1.20
C ALA A 74 -9.14 13.02 2.25
N LYS A 75 -9.86 14.15 2.30
CA LYS A 75 -9.73 15.16 3.38
C LYS A 75 -10.03 14.57 4.74
N ASP A 76 -11.15 13.85 4.88
CA ASP A 76 -11.54 13.22 6.15
C ASP A 76 -10.49 12.20 6.63
N LEU A 77 -9.83 11.51 5.70
CA LEU A 77 -8.75 10.56 6.02
C LEU A 77 -7.45 11.28 6.41
N LEU A 78 -7.12 12.41 5.76
CA LEU A 78 -5.97 13.25 6.12
C LEU A 78 -6.09 13.81 7.53
N GLU A 79 -7.28 14.23 7.95
CA GLU A 79 -7.55 14.77 9.29
C GLU A 79 -7.24 13.76 10.42
N LYS A 80 -7.21 12.46 10.12
CA LYS A 80 -6.80 11.42 11.08
C LYS A 80 -5.29 11.42 11.37
N GLY A 81 -4.49 12.16 10.58
CA GLY A 81 -3.08 12.39 10.81
C GLY A 81 -2.15 11.22 10.57
N LYS A 82 -2.61 10.14 9.91
CA LYS A 82 -1.80 8.93 9.66
C LYS A 82 -1.27 8.82 8.23
N ILE A 83 -1.84 9.59 7.30
CA ILE A 83 -1.44 9.56 5.89
C ILE A 83 -0.14 10.35 5.69
N ILE A 84 0.85 9.68 5.13
CA ILE A 84 2.14 10.29 4.76
C ILE A 84 2.09 10.66 3.28
N LEU A 85 2.24 11.96 3.00
CA LEU A 85 2.33 12.50 1.65
C LEU A 85 3.79 12.74 1.27
N PRO A 86 4.15 12.63 -0.01
CA PRO A 86 5.51 12.91 -0.46
C PRO A 86 5.82 14.41 -0.39
N ASN A 87 7.10 14.76 -0.16
CA ASN A 87 7.60 16.14 -0.23
C ASN A 87 8.09 16.47 -1.64
N LYS A 88 8.57 15.47 -2.38
CA LYS A 88 9.03 15.58 -3.76
C LYS A 88 8.36 14.56 -4.64
N VAL A 89 8.22 14.92 -5.89
CA VAL A 89 7.58 14.11 -6.93
C VAL A 89 8.41 14.15 -8.21
N ILE A 90 8.27 13.11 -9.03
CA ILE A 90 8.81 13.08 -10.36
C ILE A 90 7.67 13.34 -11.34
N THR A 91 7.82 14.42 -12.10
CA THR A 91 6.82 14.87 -13.07
C THR A 91 7.32 14.74 -14.50
N SER A 92 6.38 14.69 -15.42
CA SER A 92 6.62 14.79 -16.85
C SER A 92 5.39 15.36 -17.54
N LYS A 93 5.54 15.86 -18.76
CA LYS A 93 4.42 16.29 -19.61
C LYS A 93 3.69 15.12 -20.26
N THR A 94 4.38 13.99 -20.45
CA THR A 94 3.83 12.78 -21.07
C THR A 94 4.21 11.51 -20.28
N PHE A 95 3.48 10.42 -20.48
CA PHE A 95 3.81 9.11 -19.89
C PHE A 95 5.12 8.51 -20.45
N GLU A 96 5.53 8.92 -21.62
CA GLU A 96 6.77 8.50 -22.26
C GLU A 96 8.01 9.16 -21.63
N GLY A 97 7.82 10.26 -20.90
CA GLY A 97 8.88 10.94 -20.18
C GLY A 97 9.45 12.15 -20.90
N GLU A 98 8.58 13.02 -21.45
CA GLU A 98 9.00 14.31 -21.96
C GLU A 98 9.16 15.32 -20.81
N ASP A 99 10.32 15.96 -20.75
CA ASP A 99 10.64 17.02 -19.75
C ASP A 99 10.50 16.53 -18.30
N ILE A 100 11.22 15.45 -17.98
CA ILE A 100 11.19 14.82 -16.64
C ILE A 100 11.86 15.74 -15.62
N LYS A 101 11.18 15.95 -14.49
CA LYS A 101 11.68 16.78 -13.39
C LYS A 101 11.46 16.08 -12.05
N GLU A 102 12.43 16.22 -11.15
CA GLU A 102 12.25 15.95 -9.72
C GLU A 102 12.08 17.30 -9.03
N ILE A 103 10.89 17.56 -8.49
CA ILE A 103 10.50 18.86 -7.93
C ILE A 103 9.79 18.70 -6.59
N SER A 104 9.74 19.80 -5.82
CA SER A 104 8.88 19.86 -4.66
C SER A 104 7.42 19.71 -5.07
N VAL A 105 6.62 19.00 -4.27
CA VAL A 105 5.21 18.76 -4.55
C VAL A 105 4.39 20.06 -4.68
N GLY A 106 4.85 21.17 -4.07
CA GLY A 106 4.21 22.49 -4.21
C GLY A 106 4.50 23.20 -5.53
N ASP A 107 5.46 22.72 -6.33
CA ASP A 107 5.93 23.38 -7.56
C ASP A 107 5.40 22.71 -8.84
N VAL A 108 4.48 21.76 -8.72
CA VAL A 108 3.87 21.07 -9.88
C VAL A 108 3.07 22.07 -10.72
N SER A 109 3.41 22.15 -12.02
CA SER A 109 2.72 23.04 -12.95
C SER A 109 1.46 22.40 -13.55
N ASP A 110 0.58 23.24 -14.14
CA ASP A 110 -0.67 22.78 -14.75
C ASP A 110 -0.46 21.84 -15.96
N GLU A 111 0.72 21.92 -16.60
CA GLU A 111 1.04 21.13 -17.81
C GLU A 111 1.71 19.77 -17.48
N GLU A 112 2.10 19.56 -16.23
CA GLU A 112 2.80 18.36 -15.79
C GLU A 112 1.86 17.35 -15.14
N MET A 113 2.30 16.12 -15.12
CA MET A 113 1.65 15.04 -14.36
C MET A 113 2.67 14.36 -13.44
N ILE A 114 2.24 14.02 -12.24
CA ILE A 114 3.03 13.27 -11.26
C ILE A 114 3.00 11.79 -11.66
N LEU A 115 4.16 11.21 -11.93
CA LEU A 115 4.30 9.83 -12.39
C LEU A 115 5.12 8.95 -11.44
N ASP A 116 5.90 9.55 -10.52
CA ASP A 116 6.57 8.82 -9.44
C ASP A 116 6.71 9.72 -8.20
N LEU A 117 6.97 9.10 -7.06
CA LEU A 117 7.16 9.78 -5.78
C LEU A 117 8.58 9.56 -5.29
N ASP A 118 9.20 10.60 -4.75
CA ASP A 118 10.45 10.45 -4.03
C ASP A 118 10.18 10.13 -2.54
N LEU A 119 10.84 9.08 -2.05
CA LEU A 119 10.83 8.74 -0.63
C LEU A 119 11.95 9.52 0.05
N ASN A 120 11.58 10.50 0.86
CA ASN A 120 12.55 11.25 1.64
C ASN A 120 13.18 10.37 2.74
N GLU A 121 14.28 10.86 3.33
CA GLU A 121 15.02 10.14 4.38
C GLU A 121 14.12 9.78 5.57
N GLU A 122 13.22 10.66 5.98
CA GLU A 122 12.29 10.45 7.08
C GLU A 122 11.33 9.27 6.80
N THR A 123 10.80 9.19 5.57
CA THR A 123 9.92 8.07 5.16
C THR A 123 10.70 6.75 5.09
N ILE A 124 11.94 6.77 4.60
CA ILE A 124 12.83 5.59 4.59
C ILE A 124 13.11 5.14 6.03
N GLU A 125 13.36 6.08 6.94
CA GLU A 125 13.62 5.76 8.35
C GLU A 125 12.38 5.16 9.04
N LEU A 126 11.17 5.66 8.75
CA LEU A 126 9.92 5.06 9.22
C LEU A 126 9.79 3.59 8.80
N ILE A 127 10.14 3.28 7.54
CA ILE A 127 10.13 1.90 7.02
C ILE A 127 11.19 1.05 7.74
N ALA A 128 12.39 1.58 7.92
CA ALA A 128 13.49 0.87 8.59
C ALA A 128 13.20 0.56 10.06
N GLN A 129 12.50 1.44 10.77
CA GLN A 129 12.13 1.27 12.18
C GLN A 129 10.85 0.46 12.39
N ALA A 130 10.09 0.19 11.33
CA ALA A 130 8.84 -0.56 11.41
C ALA A 130 9.05 -1.96 12.03
N LYS A 131 8.03 -2.44 12.74
CA LYS A 131 7.93 -3.83 13.21
C LYS A 131 6.95 -4.63 12.35
N THR A 132 5.99 -3.94 11.76
CA THR A 132 5.02 -4.51 10.82
C THR A 132 4.95 -3.64 9.58
N ILE A 133 5.01 -4.25 8.40
CA ILE A 133 4.83 -3.58 7.11
C ILE A 133 3.73 -4.30 6.33
N LEU A 134 2.75 -3.54 5.84
CA LEU A 134 1.82 -3.98 4.80
C LEU A 134 2.14 -3.26 3.50
N TRP A 135 2.34 -3.99 2.42
CA TRP A 135 2.61 -3.42 1.10
C TRP A 135 1.60 -3.88 0.06
N ASN A 136 0.83 -2.93 -0.46
CA ASN A 136 -0.16 -3.16 -1.51
C ASN A 136 -0.13 -2.06 -2.58
N GLY A 137 0.60 -2.28 -3.63
CA GLY A 137 0.71 -1.44 -4.82
C GLY A 137 1.99 -0.60 -4.91
N PRO A 138 2.41 -0.28 -6.13
CA PRO A 138 3.56 0.58 -6.41
C PRO A 138 3.23 2.04 -6.07
N ILE A 139 4.28 2.87 -5.92
CA ILE A 139 4.10 4.30 -5.63
C ILE A 139 4.29 5.20 -6.86
N GLY A 140 4.71 4.63 -7.98
CA GLY A 140 4.88 5.32 -9.27
C GLY A 140 4.54 4.42 -10.44
N VAL A 141 4.68 4.94 -11.66
CA VAL A 141 4.53 4.21 -12.95
C VAL A 141 5.79 3.41 -13.22
N PHE A 142 6.04 2.40 -12.37
CA PHE A 142 7.31 1.65 -12.30
C PHE A 142 7.59 0.76 -13.52
N GLU A 143 6.60 0.53 -14.38
CA GLU A 143 6.74 -0.14 -15.66
C GLU A 143 7.64 0.67 -16.61
N ASN A 144 7.55 2.00 -16.55
CA ASN A 144 8.46 2.90 -17.23
C ASN A 144 9.69 3.15 -16.34
N SER A 145 10.89 2.85 -16.87
CA SER A 145 12.15 3.02 -16.13
C SER A 145 12.41 4.45 -15.66
N ALA A 146 11.85 5.43 -16.36
CA ALA A 146 11.97 6.85 -16.02
C ALA A 146 11.22 7.23 -14.71
N PHE A 147 10.19 6.45 -14.33
CA PHE A 147 9.32 6.70 -13.18
C PHE A 147 9.32 5.53 -12.19
N SER A 148 10.43 4.82 -12.11
CA SER A 148 10.57 3.60 -11.33
C SER A 148 11.39 3.76 -10.05
N LYS A 149 12.02 4.91 -9.85
CA LYS A 149 12.94 5.19 -8.74
C LYS A 149 12.25 5.03 -7.37
N GLY A 150 11.06 5.61 -7.22
CA GLY A 150 10.31 5.56 -5.98
C GLY A 150 9.93 4.13 -5.58
N THR A 151 9.35 3.35 -6.52
CA THR A 151 8.98 1.96 -6.24
C THR A 151 10.20 1.07 -6.00
N ARG A 152 11.33 1.32 -6.68
CA ARG A 152 12.59 0.62 -6.41
C ARG A 152 13.10 0.92 -5.00
N ASN A 153 13.22 2.20 -4.63
CA ASN A 153 13.69 2.61 -3.30
C ASN A 153 12.80 2.05 -2.20
N LEU A 154 11.48 2.06 -2.40
CA LEU A 154 10.51 1.43 -1.51
C LEU A 154 10.77 -0.08 -1.35
N SER A 155 10.96 -0.79 -2.46
CA SER A 155 11.22 -2.23 -2.45
C SER A 155 12.48 -2.57 -1.67
N GLU A 156 13.57 -1.82 -1.92
CA GLU A 156 14.87 -1.98 -1.24
C GLU A 156 14.76 -1.63 0.25
N ALA A 157 14.03 -0.57 0.62
CA ALA A 157 13.81 -0.21 2.02
C ALA A 157 13.05 -1.29 2.78
N ILE A 158 12.02 -1.89 2.17
CA ILE A 158 11.25 -3.00 2.76
C ILE A 158 12.12 -4.25 2.89
N ALA A 159 12.90 -4.59 1.85
CA ALA A 159 13.80 -5.74 1.86
C ALA A 159 14.90 -5.65 2.92
N ASN A 160 15.39 -4.44 3.20
CA ASN A 160 16.42 -4.18 4.21
C ASN A 160 15.85 -4.00 5.64
N SER A 161 14.55 -3.98 5.81
CA SER A 161 13.89 -3.84 7.10
C SER A 161 13.82 -5.19 7.83
N GLU A 162 13.95 -5.19 9.16
CA GLU A 162 13.73 -6.36 10.02
C GLU A 162 12.24 -6.59 10.36
N ALA A 163 11.33 -5.80 9.79
CA ALA A 163 9.92 -5.88 10.06
C ALA A 163 9.30 -7.20 9.55
N PHE A 164 8.25 -7.64 10.23
CA PHE A 164 7.31 -8.57 9.60
C PHE A 164 6.62 -7.87 8.44
N SER A 165 6.94 -8.26 7.21
CA SER A 165 6.44 -7.64 5.99
C SER A 165 5.46 -8.57 5.25
N LEU A 166 4.27 -8.03 4.96
CA LEU A 166 3.21 -8.69 4.20
C LEU A 166 2.97 -7.91 2.91
N ALA A 167 3.20 -8.54 1.77
CA ALA A 167 2.95 -7.94 0.45
C ALA A 167 1.83 -8.70 -0.27
N GLY A 168 1.00 -7.96 -1.02
CA GLY A 168 -0.05 -8.57 -1.82
C GLY A 168 -0.54 -7.65 -2.94
N GLY A 169 -1.15 -8.28 -3.96
CA GLY A 169 -1.59 -7.63 -5.19
C GLY A 169 -0.62 -7.85 -6.35
N GLY A 170 -1.15 -8.02 -7.56
CA GLY A 170 -0.36 -8.37 -8.75
C GLY A 170 0.76 -7.38 -9.06
N GLU A 171 0.47 -6.08 -9.02
CA GLU A 171 1.46 -5.02 -9.26
C GLU A 171 2.56 -5.01 -8.19
N THR A 172 2.22 -5.31 -6.93
CA THR A 172 3.20 -5.44 -5.84
C THR A 172 4.16 -6.58 -6.10
N LEU A 173 3.63 -7.75 -6.48
CA LEU A 173 4.45 -8.92 -6.80
C LEU A 173 5.33 -8.69 -8.03
N LEU A 174 4.86 -7.93 -9.03
CA LEU A 174 5.68 -7.51 -10.17
C LEU A 174 6.84 -6.61 -9.72
N ALA A 175 6.60 -5.66 -8.83
CA ALA A 175 7.64 -4.78 -8.28
C ALA A 175 8.67 -5.59 -7.47
N ILE A 176 8.23 -6.53 -6.61
CA ILE A 176 9.09 -7.43 -5.86
C ILE A 176 10.01 -8.20 -6.81
N ASN A 177 9.44 -8.89 -7.80
CA ASN A 177 10.22 -9.68 -8.75
C ASN A 177 11.19 -8.84 -9.60
N LYS A 178 10.91 -7.56 -9.79
CA LYS A 178 11.75 -6.64 -10.57
C LYS A 178 12.93 -6.08 -9.79
N TYR A 179 12.78 -5.81 -8.49
CA TYR A 179 13.76 -5.04 -7.71
C TYR A 179 14.40 -5.79 -6.54
N ILE A 180 13.71 -6.78 -5.99
CA ILE A 180 14.17 -7.56 -4.83
C ILE A 180 13.84 -9.03 -5.05
N LYS A 181 14.04 -9.89 -4.04
CA LYS A 181 13.62 -11.28 -4.07
C LYS A 181 12.35 -11.49 -3.25
N PRO A 182 11.46 -12.42 -3.63
CA PRO A 182 10.30 -12.77 -2.82
C PRO A 182 10.63 -13.14 -1.37
N ASP A 183 11.80 -13.76 -1.14
CA ASP A 183 12.26 -14.17 0.19
C ASP A 183 12.73 -13.00 1.07
N ASP A 184 12.93 -11.80 0.48
CA ASP A 184 13.24 -10.56 1.21
C ASP A 184 11.97 -9.97 1.87
N VAL A 185 10.79 -10.54 1.60
CA VAL A 185 9.51 -10.19 2.22
C VAL A 185 9.02 -11.37 3.03
N SER A 186 8.56 -11.16 4.26
CA SER A 186 8.14 -12.23 5.16
C SER A 186 7.02 -13.11 4.59
N TYR A 187 6.10 -12.50 3.86
CA TYR A 187 5.05 -13.21 3.12
C TYR A 187 4.54 -12.42 1.92
N CYS A 188 4.54 -13.07 0.75
CA CYS A 188 3.92 -12.58 -0.48
C CYS A 188 2.60 -13.32 -0.71
N SER A 189 1.47 -12.62 -0.56
CA SER A 189 0.16 -13.19 -0.84
C SER A 189 -0.09 -13.29 -2.34
N THR A 190 -0.43 -14.48 -2.80
CA THR A 190 -0.90 -14.73 -4.17
C THR A 190 -2.42 -14.67 -4.30
N GLY A 191 -3.11 -14.41 -3.19
CA GLY A 191 -4.58 -14.44 -3.09
C GLY A 191 -5.32 -13.32 -3.81
N GLY A 192 -4.62 -12.35 -4.43
CA GLY A 192 -5.24 -11.29 -5.23
C GLY A 192 -6.40 -10.59 -4.52
N GLY A 193 -7.63 -10.76 -5.04
CA GLY A 193 -8.85 -10.18 -4.45
C GLY A 193 -9.15 -10.67 -3.04
N ALA A 194 -8.92 -11.95 -2.74
CA ALA A 194 -9.13 -12.52 -1.42
C ALA A 194 -8.19 -11.89 -0.36
N PHE A 195 -6.95 -11.55 -0.75
CA PHE A 195 -6.03 -10.80 0.11
C PHE A 195 -6.63 -9.44 0.49
N LEU A 196 -7.11 -8.68 -0.50
CA LEU A 196 -7.72 -7.37 -0.26
C LEU A 196 -8.96 -7.48 0.62
N GLU A 197 -9.88 -8.39 0.31
CA GLU A 197 -11.10 -8.62 1.10
C GLU A 197 -10.78 -8.97 2.55
N PHE A 198 -9.77 -9.80 2.79
CA PHE A 198 -9.35 -10.12 4.16
C PHE A 198 -8.76 -8.90 4.88
N MET A 199 -7.91 -8.13 4.20
CA MET A 199 -7.30 -6.91 4.77
C MET A 199 -8.33 -5.77 4.97
N GLU A 200 -9.48 -5.84 4.28
CA GLU A 200 -10.66 -4.99 4.51
C GLU A 200 -11.53 -5.45 5.70
N GLY A 201 -11.12 -6.52 6.39
CA GLY A 201 -11.85 -7.10 7.52
C GLY A 201 -13.06 -7.95 7.13
N LYS A 202 -13.20 -8.35 5.86
CA LYS A 202 -14.27 -9.23 5.38
C LYS A 202 -14.02 -10.69 5.75
N ILE A 203 -15.09 -11.42 6.09
CA ILE A 203 -15.02 -12.86 6.32
C ILE A 203 -14.94 -13.55 4.96
N LEU A 204 -13.82 -14.22 4.68
CA LEU A 204 -13.69 -15.02 3.46
C LEU A 204 -14.46 -16.33 3.58
N PRO A 205 -15.35 -16.68 2.63
CA PRO A 205 -16.13 -17.92 2.67
C PRO A 205 -15.27 -19.18 2.83
N SER A 206 -14.09 -19.20 2.21
CA SER A 206 -13.13 -20.32 2.31
C SER A 206 -12.53 -20.47 3.71
N ILE A 207 -12.41 -19.37 4.46
CA ILE A 207 -11.91 -19.39 5.85
C ILE A 207 -13.02 -19.78 6.82
N ASP A 208 -14.25 -19.37 6.57
CA ASP A 208 -15.43 -19.71 7.36
C ASP A 208 -15.72 -21.23 7.34
N VAL A 209 -15.65 -21.84 6.15
CA VAL A 209 -15.78 -23.30 5.98
C VAL A 209 -14.69 -24.07 6.74
N LEU A 210 -13.45 -23.59 6.76
CA LEU A 210 -12.36 -24.22 7.52
C LEU A 210 -12.57 -24.12 9.04
N ASN A 211 -13.15 -23.02 9.52
CA ASN A 211 -13.48 -22.85 10.93
C ASN A 211 -14.68 -23.74 11.33
N SER A 212 -15.68 -23.89 10.45
CA SER A 212 -16.86 -24.72 10.67
C SER A 212 -16.54 -26.22 10.64
N ASN A 213 -15.64 -26.65 9.76
CA ASN A 213 -15.21 -28.06 9.71
C ASN A 213 -14.31 -28.47 10.91
N CYS A 214 -13.61 -27.53 11.53
CA CYS A 214 -12.82 -27.82 12.75
C CYS A 214 -13.74 -28.07 13.96
N LEU A 215 -14.94 -27.52 13.99
CA LEU A 215 -15.92 -27.77 15.05
C LEU A 215 -16.68 -29.09 14.86
N LEU A 216 -16.81 -29.61 13.62
CA LEU A 216 -17.46 -30.90 13.36
C LEU A 216 -16.56 -32.07 13.77
N TYR A 217 -15.24 -31.95 13.70
CA TYR A 217 -14.31 -33.03 14.12
C TYR A 217 -14.13 -33.16 15.63
N THR A 218 -14.54 -32.16 16.42
CA THR A 218 -14.44 -32.21 17.90
C THR A 218 -15.72 -32.71 18.56
N SER A 219 -16.87 -32.81 17.82
CA SER A 219 -18.12 -33.31 18.38
C SER A 219 -18.31 -34.82 18.25
N ASP A 220 -17.61 -35.47 17.30
CA ASP A 220 -17.77 -36.92 17.06
C ASP A 220 -16.79 -37.79 17.90
N ALA A 221 -15.91 -37.16 18.68
CA ALA A 221 -14.95 -37.88 19.55
C ALA A 221 -15.42 -38.06 21.00
N ALA A 222 -16.65 -37.64 21.32
CA ALA A 222 -17.19 -37.66 22.68
C ALA A 222 -18.30 -38.71 22.96
N ASP A 223 -18.66 -39.53 21.94
CA ASP A 223 -19.74 -40.51 22.06
C ASP A 223 -19.32 -41.99 21.86
N GLU A 224 -18.07 -42.35 22.20
CA GLU A 224 -17.67 -43.75 22.35
C GLU A 224 -17.05 -43.95 23.77
N ASP A 225 -17.90 -44.21 24.77
CA ASP A 225 -17.67 -45.01 25.96
C ASP A 225 -18.97 -45.65 26.44
#